data_f85b6b7e0bf725b9c6a1fc4a52159d33
#
_entry.id   f85b6b7e0bf725b9c6a1fc4a52159d33
#
_cell.length_a   1.000
_cell.length_b   1.000
_cell.length_c   1.000
_cell.angle_alpha   90.00
_cell.angle_beta   90.00
_cell.angle_gamma   90.00
#
_symmetry.space_group_name_H-M   'P 1'
#
loop_
_entity.id
_entity.type
_entity.pdbx_description
1 polymer ?
#
loop_
_entity_poly.entity_id
_entity_poly.type
_entity_poly.pdbx_seq_one_letter_code
_entity_poly.pdbx_strand_id
1 'polypeptide(L)'
;MQTNIHISTAEQGTAEWLNERAWKITGTRLGDALPTYGKNGKETETSRKKRMNLIYELIAEKLAPLPEVYTSFWMDRGKEMEEIVKKIYGEKIENVGFVSRTDVDWFWISPDGIIRDENERITRAVEIKSPAPKTAIRYILDDKIPDEYFWQIVHYFIVFDELETLDFVVYNPDFYAEELRIQTRKITRESIADKIEYAKNELVEFRQMWLETAQKFMKKFS
;
A
#
# COMPACT_ATOMS: atom_id res chain seq x y z
N MET A 1 -13.13 15.55 -12.56
CA MET A 1 -12.13 15.57 -11.47
C MET A 1 -12.61 14.63 -10.38
N GLN A 2 -11.75 13.71 -9.97
CA GLN A 2 -12.02 12.84 -8.83
C GLN A 2 -12.08 13.71 -7.57
N THR A 3 -13.27 13.89 -6.99
CA THR A 3 -13.52 14.90 -5.95
C THR A 3 -13.14 14.46 -4.54
N ASN A 4 -12.82 13.17 -4.36
CA ASN A 4 -12.66 12.58 -3.03
C ASN A 4 -11.23 12.21 -2.66
N ILE A 5 -10.22 12.74 -3.37
CA ILE A 5 -8.82 12.49 -3.06
C ILE A 5 -8.06 13.79 -2.83
N HIS A 6 -7.08 13.72 -1.95
CA HIS A 6 -6.04 14.73 -1.72
C HIS A 6 -4.69 14.12 -2.08
N ILE A 7 -3.92 14.81 -2.89
CA ILE A 7 -2.55 14.43 -3.26
C ILE A 7 -1.60 15.36 -2.51
N SER A 8 -0.75 14.79 -1.67
CA SER A 8 0.29 15.54 -0.95
C SER A 8 1.38 16.00 -1.91
N THR A 9 1.91 17.18 -1.64
CA THR A 9 3.09 17.73 -2.30
C THR A 9 4.40 17.41 -1.58
N ALA A 10 4.34 16.76 -0.42
CA ALA A 10 5.51 16.39 0.36
C ALA A 10 6.37 15.36 -0.40
N GLU A 11 7.65 15.65 -0.53
CA GLU A 11 8.60 14.77 -1.20
C GLU A 11 8.87 13.52 -0.35
N GLN A 12 8.82 12.36 -0.98
CA GLN A 12 9.02 11.08 -0.31
C GLN A 12 10.38 10.98 0.40
N GLY A 13 10.35 10.62 1.68
CA GLY A 13 11.53 10.49 2.54
C GLY A 13 11.88 11.75 3.33
N THR A 14 11.18 12.87 3.12
CA THR A 14 11.34 14.08 3.93
C THR A 14 10.63 13.95 5.28
N ALA A 15 11.00 14.82 6.25
CA ALA A 15 10.34 14.88 7.55
C ALA A 15 8.84 15.23 7.42
N GLU A 16 8.48 16.09 6.46
CA GLU A 16 7.10 16.44 6.15
C GLU A 16 6.31 15.21 5.69
N TRP A 17 6.86 14.46 4.74
CA TRP A 17 6.28 13.21 4.26
C TRP A 17 6.10 12.17 5.37
N LEU A 18 7.08 12.03 6.28
CA LEU A 18 6.98 11.14 7.43
C LEU A 18 5.87 11.55 8.39
N ASN A 19 5.74 12.84 8.67
CA ASN A 19 4.69 13.38 9.52
C ASN A 19 3.29 13.18 8.91
N GLU A 20 3.15 13.36 7.61
CA GLU A 20 1.89 13.07 6.90
C GLU A 20 1.53 11.59 6.94
N ARG A 21 2.51 10.72 6.87
CA ARG A 21 2.34 9.26 6.93
C ARG A 21 2.00 8.77 8.34
N ALA A 22 2.43 9.49 9.38
CA ALA A 22 2.27 9.07 10.76
C ALA A 22 0.81 8.78 11.11
N TRP A 23 0.59 7.77 11.96
CA TRP A 23 -0.71 7.33 12.48
C TRP A 23 -1.79 7.03 11.40
N LYS A 24 -1.37 6.55 10.23
CA LYS A 24 -2.26 6.23 9.12
C LYS A 24 -2.09 4.78 8.66
N ILE A 25 -3.18 4.20 8.17
CA ILE A 25 -3.13 2.91 7.47
C ILE A 25 -2.62 3.16 6.07
N THR A 26 -1.42 2.66 5.80
CA THR A 26 -0.79 2.69 4.47
C THR A 26 -0.92 1.34 3.79
N GLY A 27 -0.63 1.26 2.49
CA GLY A 27 -0.78 0.03 1.72
C GLY A 27 -0.10 -1.19 2.34
N THR A 28 1.11 -1.01 2.87
CA THR A 28 1.87 -2.09 3.55
C THR A 28 1.29 -2.51 4.91
N ARG A 29 0.46 -1.67 5.54
CA ARG A 29 -0.16 -1.94 6.84
C ARG A 29 -1.56 -2.54 6.74
N LEU A 30 -2.19 -2.48 5.57
CA LEU A 30 -3.55 -2.99 5.42
C LEU A 30 -3.67 -4.45 5.85
N GLY A 31 -2.75 -5.31 5.43
CA GLY A 31 -2.77 -6.73 5.78
C GLY A 31 -2.70 -6.99 7.30
N ASP A 32 -2.00 -6.13 8.04
CA ASP A 32 -1.90 -6.25 9.51
C ASP A 32 -3.12 -5.66 10.24
N ALA A 33 -3.91 -4.83 9.57
CA ALA A 33 -5.18 -4.32 10.10
C ALA A 33 -6.34 -5.33 9.95
N LEU A 34 -6.23 -6.28 9.02
CA LEU A 34 -7.31 -7.22 8.71
C LEU A 34 -7.22 -8.50 9.56
N PRO A 35 -8.36 -9.06 9.98
CA PRO A 35 -8.37 -10.32 10.72
C PRO A 35 -8.09 -11.51 9.80
N THR A 36 -7.45 -12.53 10.37
CA THR A 36 -7.31 -13.85 9.76
C THR A 36 -8.03 -14.87 10.60
N TYR A 37 -8.99 -15.57 10.00
CA TYR A 37 -9.82 -16.54 10.68
C TYR A 37 -9.27 -17.95 10.54
N GLY A 38 -9.33 -18.72 11.64
CA GLY A 38 -9.00 -20.13 11.67
C GLY A 38 -10.12 -21.01 11.14
N LYS A 39 -9.88 -22.31 11.06
CA LYS A 39 -10.87 -23.31 10.60
C LYS A 39 -12.16 -23.35 11.44
N ASN A 40 -12.12 -22.85 12.66
CA ASN A 40 -13.26 -22.76 13.59
C ASN A 40 -14.08 -21.47 13.41
N GLY A 41 -13.78 -20.64 12.40
CA GLY A 41 -14.46 -19.39 12.14
C GLY A 41 -14.13 -18.26 13.13
N LYS A 42 -13.15 -18.44 14.03
CA LYS A 42 -12.70 -17.41 14.98
C LYS A 42 -11.40 -16.79 14.49
N GLU A 43 -11.23 -15.49 14.80
CA GLU A 43 -9.95 -14.82 14.55
C GLU A 43 -8.81 -15.56 15.25
N THR A 44 -7.69 -15.77 14.56
CA THR A 44 -6.51 -16.41 15.13
C THR A 44 -5.82 -15.48 16.13
N GLU A 45 -5.17 -16.08 17.14
CA GLU A 45 -4.42 -15.30 18.14
C GLU A 45 -3.28 -14.50 17.51
N THR A 46 -2.61 -15.07 16.52
CA THR A 46 -1.54 -14.39 15.77
C THR A 46 -2.07 -13.15 15.05
N SER A 47 -3.22 -13.27 14.38
CA SER A 47 -3.88 -12.14 13.72
C SER A 47 -4.23 -11.04 14.71
N ARG A 48 -4.87 -11.41 15.81
CA ARG A 48 -5.27 -10.47 16.87
C ARG A 48 -4.06 -9.73 17.47
N LYS A 49 -2.94 -10.43 17.68
CA LYS A 49 -1.70 -9.80 18.16
C LYS A 49 -1.14 -8.81 17.14
N LYS A 50 -1.14 -9.13 15.84
CA LYS A 50 -0.69 -8.23 14.79
C LYS A 50 -1.55 -6.97 14.73
N ARG A 51 -2.88 -7.10 14.75
CA ARG A 51 -3.81 -5.97 14.77
C ARG A 51 -3.57 -5.06 15.98
N MET A 52 -3.41 -5.65 17.17
CA MET A 52 -3.13 -4.87 18.39
C MET A 52 -1.77 -4.17 18.35
N ASN A 53 -0.72 -4.83 17.84
CA ASN A 53 0.59 -4.21 17.67
C ASN A 53 0.52 -3.02 16.72
N LEU A 54 -0.17 -3.15 15.59
CA LEU A 54 -0.40 -2.03 14.67
C LEU A 54 -1.13 -0.87 15.35
N ILE A 55 -2.15 -1.15 16.17
CA ILE A 55 -2.84 -0.12 16.94
C ILE A 55 -1.88 0.61 17.89
N TYR A 56 -1.01 -0.13 18.59
CA TYR A 56 -0.01 0.49 19.47
C TYR A 56 1.00 1.34 18.71
N GLU A 57 1.46 0.89 17.53
CA GLU A 57 2.33 1.66 16.65
C GLU A 57 1.65 2.97 16.20
N LEU A 58 0.40 2.88 15.72
CA LEU A 58 -0.36 4.06 15.29
C LEU A 58 -0.58 5.07 16.42
N ILE A 59 -0.84 4.60 17.65
CA ILE A 59 -0.97 5.48 18.83
C ILE A 59 0.40 6.11 19.17
N ALA A 60 1.47 5.32 19.14
CA ALA A 60 2.81 5.81 19.44
C ALA A 60 3.26 6.87 18.42
N GLU A 61 3.02 6.67 17.13
CA GLU A 61 3.31 7.64 16.06
C GLU A 61 2.59 8.99 16.26
N LYS A 62 1.46 8.99 16.94
CA LYS A 62 0.72 10.22 17.27
C LYS A 62 1.29 10.94 18.50
N LEU A 63 1.91 10.22 19.43
CA LEU A 63 2.27 10.70 20.76
C LEU A 63 3.78 10.86 20.98
N ALA A 64 4.61 10.32 20.09
CA ALA A 64 6.05 10.33 20.22
C ALA A 64 6.71 10.79 18.91
N PRO A 65 7.96 11.29 18.98
CA PRO A 65 8.73 11.57 17.77
C PRO A 65 8.86 10.34 16.90
N LEU A 66 8.71 10.53 15.60
CA LEU A 66 8.93 9.45 14.64
C LEU A 66 10.40 9.06 14.61
N PRO A 67 10.72 7.76 14.48
CA PRO A 67 12.11 7.33 14.35
C PRO A 67 12.71 7.88 13.05
N GLU A 68 14.02 8.13 13.07
CA GLU A 68 14.76 8.46 11.86
C GLU A 68 14.63 7.32 10.85
N VAL A 69 14.39 7.66 9.57
CA VAL A 69 14.34 6.67 8.50
C VAL A 69 15.74 6.40 8.00
N TYR A 70 16.22 5.21 8.27
CA TYR A 70 17.43 4.71 7.62
C TYR A 70 17.08 4.09 6.27
N THR A 71 17.63 4.64 5.19
CA THR A 71 17.55 4.00 3.88
C THR A 71 18.53 2.82 3.83
N SER A 72 18.09 1.72 3.25
CA SER A 72 18.96 0.59 2.95
C SER A 72 19.35 0.62 1.47
N PHE A 73 20.47 -0.02 1.14
CA PHE A 73 20.89 -0.23 -0.26
C PHE A 73 19.73 -0.76 -1.13
N TRP A 74 18.90 -1.67 -0.61
CA TRP A 74 17.77 -2.23 -1.34
C TRP A 74 16.63 -1.23 -1.55
N MET A 75 16.42 -0.29 -0.62
CA MET A 75 15.43 0.77 -0.77
C MET A 75 15.85 1.79 -1.82
N ASP A 76 17.13 2.17 -1.82
CA ASP A 76 17.66 3.11 -2.81
C ASP A 76 17.67 2.48 -4.21
N ARG A 77 18.07 1.21 -4.31
CA ARG A 77 17.96 0.43 -5.56
C ARG A 77 16.50 0.34 -6.02
N GLY A 78 15.53 0.12 -5.12
CA GLY A 78 14.11 0.09 -5.44
C GLY A 78 13.67 1.34 -6.17
N LYS A 79 13.97 2.51 -5.63
CA LYS A 79 13.64 3.82 -6.22
C LYS A 79 14.27 4.02 -7.60
N GLU A 80 15.54 3.64 -7.76
CA GLU A 80 16.22 3.71 -9.07
C GLU A 80 15.50 2.83 -10.11
N MET A 81 15.13 1.61 -9.72
CA MET A 81 14.44 0.68 -10.61
C MET A 81 13.02 1.14 -10.97
N GLU A 82 12.32 1.79 -10.05
CA GLU A 82 11.01 2.41 -10.33
C GLU A 82 11.11 3.43 -11.46
N GLU A 83 12.12 4.31 -11.43
CA GLU A 83 12.34 5.32 -12.47
C GLU A 83 12.71 4.69 -13.83
N ILE A 84 13.43 3.57 -13.82
CA ILE A 84 13.77 2.83 -15.05
C ILE A 84 12.51 2.21 -15.64
N VAL A 85 11.69 1.54 -14.80
CA VAL A 85 10.44 0.90 -15.24
C VAL A 85 9.48 1.92 -15.83
N LYS A 86 9.31 3.09 -15.22
CA LYS A 86 8.45 4.16 -15.74
C LYS A 86 8.85 4.61 -17.14
N LYS A 87 10.17 4.67 -17.43
CA LYS A 87 10.69 4.99 -18.77
C LYS A 87 10.44 3.88 -19.79
N ILE A 88 10.57 2.61 -19.37
CA ILE A 88 10.36 1.44 -20.23
C ILE A 88 8.88 1.24 -20.54
N TYR A 89 8.00 1.60 -19.60
CA TYR A 89 6.56 1.31 -19.67
C TYR A 89 5.86 1.96 -20.86
N GLY A 90 6.43 3.05 -21.40
CA GLY A 90 6.00 3.68 -22.65
C GLY A 90 4.71 4.49 -22.57
N GLU A 91 4.02 4.46 -21.44
CA GLU A 91 2.84 5.29 -21.16
C GLU A 91 3.21 6.43 -20.21
N LYS A 92 2.41 7.50 -20.21
CA LYS A 92 2.62 8.63 -19.31
C LYS A 92 2.23 8.23 -17.88
N ILE A 93 3.20 7.72 -17.12
CA ILE A 93 3.05 7.48 -15.69
C ILE A 93 3.32 8.80 -14.95
N GLU A 94 2.37 9.23 -14.13
CA GLU A 94 2.49 10.39 -13.27
C GLU A 94 3.01 9.97 -11.90
N ASN A 95 4.08 10.63 -11.45
CA ASN A 95 4.58 10.50 -10.09
C ASN A 95 3.72 11.36 -9.17
N VAL A 96 3.19 10.77 -8.12
CA VAL A 96 2.45 11.48 -7.10
C VAL A 96 3.01 11.15 -5.71
N GLY A 97 2.85 12.08 -4.79
CA GLY A 97 3.21 11.86 -3.40
C GLY A 97 2.21 10.96 -2.68
N PHE A 98 1.96 11.23 -1.42
CA PHE A 98 0.88 10.57 -0.70
C PHE A 98 -0.48 10.97 -1.24
N VAL A 99 -1.34 9.97 -1.41
CA VAL A 99 -2.73 10.15 -1.78
C VAL A 99 -3.62 9.65 -0.65
N SER A 100 -4.53 10.51 -0.21
CA SER A 100 -5.55 10.17 0.77
C SER A 100 -6.94 10.42 0.21
N ARG A 101 -7.93 9.79 0.84
CA ARG A 101 -9.33 10.18 0.63
C ARG A 101 -9.65 11.41 1.49
N THR A 102 -10.45 12.32 0.97
CA THR A 102 -10.90 13.50 1.73
C THR A 102 -11.98 13.18 2.76
N ASP A 103 -12.69 12.06 2.57
CA ASP A 103 -13.74 11.56 3.47
C ASP A 103 -13.20 10.60 4.55
N VAL A 104 -11.92 10.17 4.44
CA VAL A 104 -11.28 9.21 5.37
C VAL A 104 -9.83 9.64 5.64
N ASP A 105 -9.60 10.38 6.71
CA ASP A 105 -8.32 11.01 7.04
C ASP A 105 -7.21 10.07 7.54
N TRP A 106 -7.53 8.80 7.77
CA TRP A 106 -6.61 7.78 8.29
C TRP A 106 -6.22 6.71 7.26
N PHE A 107 -6.57 6.91 5.97
CA PHE A 107 -6.28 6.04 4.84
C PHE A 107 -5.40 6.75 3.83
N TRP A 108 -4.21 6.22 3.59
CA TRP A 108 -3.25 6.83 2.67
C TRP A 108 -2.51 5.78 1.86
N ILE A 109 -2.16 6.15 0.63
CA ILE A 109 -1.29 5.35 -0.21
C ILE A 109 -0.21 6.22 -0.85
N SER A 110 0.97 5.65 -1.07
CA SER A 110 2.02 6.21 -1.90
C SER A 110 2.16 5.30 -3.12
N PRO A 111 1.51 5.62 -4.24
CA PRO A 111 1.59 4.81 -5.44
C PRO A 111 2.94 5.00 -6.13
N ASP A 112 3.48 3.94 -6.74
CA ASP A 112 4.69 4.06 -7.56
C ASP A 112 4.40 4.81 -8.87
N GLY A 113 3.14 4.81 -9.31
CA GLY A 113 2.67 5.63 -10.41
C GLY A 113 1.17 5.53 -10.65
N ILE A 114 0.62 6.59 -11.24
CA ILE A 114 -0.78 6.64 -11.66
C ILE A 114 -0.87 7.01 -13.14
N ILE A 115 -1.99 6.63 -13.76
CA ILE A 115 -2.30 6.99 -15.15
C ILE A 115 -3.73 7.53 -15.17
N ARG A 116 -3.89 8.71 -15.79
CA ARG A 116 -5.19 9.36 -15.93
C ARG A 116 -5.80 9.10 -17.31
N ASP A 117 -7.11 9.05 -17.35
CA ASP A 117 -7.86 9.01 -18.60
C ASP A 117 -8.01 10.41 -19.22
N GLU A 118 -8.71 10.51 -20.34
CA GLU A 118 -8.98 11.77 -21.05
C GLU A 118 -9.80 12.78 -20.21
N ASN A 119 -10.48 12.31 -19.16
CA ASN A 119 -11.26 13.14 -18.24
C ASN A 119 -10.50 13.47 -16.94
N GLU A 120 -9.19 13.27 -16.91
CA GLU A 120 -8.31 13.51 -15.74
C GLU A 120 -8.64 12.61 -14.53
N ARG A 121 -9.34 11.48 -14.73
CA ARG A 121 -9.62 10.52 -13.67
C ARG A 121 -8.49 9.51 -13.54
N ILE A 122 -8.14 9.13 -12.32
CA ILE A 122 -7.16 8.08 -12.04
C ILE A 122 -7.86 6.72 -12.24
N THR A 123 -7.69 6.14 -13.42
CA THR A 123 -8.32 4.85 -13.78
C THR A 123 -7.35 3.69 -13.77
N ARG A 124 -6.04 3.99 -13.80
CA ARG A 124 -4.99 2.97 -13.73
C ARG A 124 -3.89 3.39 -12.74
N ALA A 125 -3.26 2.39 -12.11
CA ALA A 125 -2.10 2.58 -11.26
C ALA A 125 -1.05 1.52 -11.56
N VAL A 126 0.18 1.79 -11.13
CA VAL A 126 1.31 0.87 -11.28
C VAL A 126 1.94 0.68 -9.91
N GLU A 127 2.17 -0.57 -9.53
CA GLU A 127 2.98 -0.97 -8.37
C GLU A 127 4.19 -1.73 -8.87
N ILE A 128 5.39 -1.26 -8.53
CA ILE A 128 6.64 -1.78 -9.07
C ILE A 128 7.43 -2.50 -7.97
N LYS A 129 7.91 -3.69 -8.27
CA LYS A 129 8.79 -4.44 -7.38
C LYS A 129 10.04 -4.85 -8.12
N SER A 130 11.21 -4.60 -7.49
CA SER A 130 12.51 -5.01 -8.01
C SER A 130 13.21 -5.97 -7.02
N PRO A 131 12.69 -7.18 -6.87
CA PRO A 131 13.26 -8.17 -5.95
C PRO A 131 14.57 -8.74 -6.48
N ALA A 132 15.33 -9.42 -5.58
CA ALA A 132 16.51 -10.20 -6.00
C ALA A 132 16.12 -11.29 -7.02
N PRO A 133 17.03 -11.73 -7.91
CA PRO A 133 16.72 -12.67 -9.01
C PRO A 133 15.99 -13.94 -8.56
N LYS A 134 16.41 -14.55 -7.46
CA LYS A 134 15.74 -15.74 -6.88
C LYS A 134 14.25 -15.48 -6.58
N THR A 135 13.95 -14.32 -6.02
CA THR A 135 12.57 -13.96 -5.66
C THR A 135 11.77 -13.60 -6.91
N ALA A 136 12.39 -12.91 -7.89
CA ALA A 136 11.75 -12.63 -9.17
C ALA A 136 11.35 -13.92 -9.91
N ILE A 137 12.23 -14.94 -9.93
CA ILE A 137 11.92 -16.25 -10.53
C ILE A 137 10.71 -16.87 -9.85
N ARG A 138 10.64 -16.85 -8.50
CA ARG A 138 9.47 -17.36 -7.78
C ARG A 138 8.19 -16.64 -8.20
N TYR A 139 8.19 -15.31 -8.27
CA TYR A 139 7.02 -14.54 -8.66
C TYR A 139 6.57 -14.81 -10.09
N ILE A 140 7.52 -15.07 -11.00
CA ILE A 140 7.24 -15.45 -12.39
C ILE A 140 6.58 -16.84 -12.43
N LEU A 141 7.15 -17.81 -11.71
CA LEU A 141 6.67 -19.20 -11.72
C LEU A 141 5.32 -19.38 -11.02
N ASP A 142 5.10 -18.67 -9.91
CA ASP A 142 3.84 -18.77 -9.15
C ASP A 142 2.65 -18.22 -9.94
N ASP A 143 2.90 -17.41 -10.94
CA ASP A 143 1.90 -16.76 -11.82
C ASP A 143 0.71 -16.13 -11.08
N LYS A 144 0.97 -15.60 -9.90
CA LYS A 144 -0.01 -14.90 -9.05
C LYS A 144 0.63 -13.68 -8.40
N ILE A 145 -0.20 -12.80 -7.84
CA ILE A 145 0.30 -11.74 -6.97
C ILE A 145 0.89 -12.40 -5.72
N PRO A 146 2.13 -12.05 -5.33
CA PRO A 146 2.70 -12.55 -4.09
C PRO A 146 1.84 -12.15 -2.89
N ASP A 147 1.61 -13.09 -1.98
CA ASP A 147 0.69 -12.91 -0.85
C ASP A 147 1.07 -11.71 0.02
N GLU A 148 2.37 -11.40 0.12
CA GLU A 148 2.91 -10.25 0.85
C GLU A 148 2.49 -8.88 0.28
N TYR A 149 2.12 -8.80 -1.02
CA TYR A 149 1.70 -7.55 -1.67
C TYR A 149 0.20 -7.48 -1.94
N PHE A 150 -0.51 -8.58 -1.75
CA PHE A 150 -1.92 -8.67 -2.12
C PHE A 150 -2.77 -7.56 -1.46
N TRP A 151 -2.63 -7.37 -0.16
CA TRP A 151 -3.38 -6.34 0.55
C TRP A 151 -2.93 -4.92 0.22
N GLN A 152 -1.67 -4.71 -0.15
CA GLN A 152 -1.21 -3.44 -0.67
C GLN A 152 -1.93 -3.10 -1.98
N ILE A 153 -2.12 -4.08 -2.87
CA ILE A 153 -2.88 -3.90 -4.11
C ILE A 153 -4.35 -3.60 -3.83
N VAL A 154 -4.99 -4.34 -2.92
CA VAL A 154 -6.39 -4.06 -2.52
C VAL A 154 -6.53 -2.62 -2.00
N HIS A 155 -5.53 -2.11 -1.28
CA HIS A 155 -5.51 -0.76 -0.74
C HIS A 155 -5.61 0.32 -1.82
N TYR A 156 -4.96 0.13 -2.97
CA TYR A 156 -5.09 1.03 -4.12
C TYR A 156 -6.55 1.21 -4.53
N PHE A 157 -7.29 0.10 -4.66
CA PHE A 157 -8.69 0.12 -5.06
C PHE A 157 -9.64 0.68 -3.99
N ILE A 158 -9.20 0.73 -2.73
CA ILE A 158 -9.95 1.38 -1.66
C ILE A 158 -9.73 2.90 -1.69
N VAL A 159 -8.48 3.35 -1.93
CA VAL A 159 -8.16 4.78 -1.97
C VAL A 159 -8.68 5.43 -3.24
N PHE A 160 -8.52 4.81 -4.37
CA PHE A 160 -8.96 5.31 -5.67
C PHE A 160 -10.27 4.65 -6.09
N ASP A 161 -11.41 5.31 -5.85
CA ASP A 161 -12.74 4.74 -6.16
C ASP A 161 -12.94 4.47 -7.66
N GLU A 162 -12.32 5.27 -8.53
CA GLU A 162 -12.44 5.13 -9.99
C GLU A 162 -11.31 4.29 -10.62
N LEU A 163 -10.42 3.71 -9.81
CA LEU A 163 -9.38 2.82 -10.30
C LEU A 163 -10.01 1.56 -10.92
N GLU A 164 -9.81 1.37 -12.19
CA GLU A 164 -10.30 0.20 -12.94
C GLU A 164 -9.28 -0.93 -12.92
N THR A 165 -7.99 -0.58 -13.12
CA THR A 165 -6.91 -1.56 -13.20
C THR A 165 -5.66 -1.12 -12.47
N LEU A 166 -4.91 -2.11 -11.95
CA LEU A 166 -3.57 -1.93 -11.43
C LEU A 166 -2.63 -2.90 -12.13
N ASP A 167 -1.50 -2.38 -12.60
CA ASP A 167 -0.43 -3.18 -13.16
C ASP A 167 0.63 -3.44 -12.08
N PHE A 168 0.74 -4.69 -11.65
CA PHE A 168 1.79 -5.15 -10.74
C PHE A 168 3.00 -5.55 -11.58
N VAL A 169 4.08 -4.77 -11.51
CA VAL A 169 5.27 -4.93 -12.33
C VAL A 169 6.40 -5.50 -11.49
N VAL A 170 6.96 -6.63 -11.92
CA VAL A 170 8.20 -7.19 -11.39
C VAL A 170 9.31 -6.87 -12.39
N TYR A 171 10.32 -6.13 -11.94
CA TYR A 171 11.46 -5.76 -12.75
C TYR A 171 12.76 -6.23 -12.11
N ASN A 172 13.61 -6.92 -12.89
CA ASN A 172 14.94 -7.28 -12.45
C ASN A 172 15.96 -7.13 -13.59
N PRO A 173 16.83 -6.11 -13.54
CA PRO A 173 17.83 -5.87 -14.61
C PRO A 173 18.95 -6.90 -14.63
N ASP A 174 19.12 -7.71 -13.57
CA ASP A 174 20.22 -8.65 -13.43
C ASP A 174 20.03 -9.92 -14.28
N PHE A 175 18.83 -10.12 -14.87
CA PHE A 175 18.62 -11.21 -15.82
C PHE A 175 19.37 -10.95 -17.13
N TYR A 176 20.09 -11.96 -17.63
CA TYR A 176 20.80 -11.87 -18.91
C TYR A 176 19.83 -11.70 -20.09
N ALA A 177 18.74 -12.48 -20.09
CA ALA A 177 17.71 -12.42 -21.13
C ALA A 177 16.78 -11.22 -20.86
N GLU A 178 16.70 -10.30 -21.83
CA GLU A 178 15.95 -9.05 -21.68
C GLU A 178 14.45 -9.28 -21.49
N GLU A 179 13.89 -10.29 -22.15
CA GLU A 179 12.49 -10.69 -22.06
C GLU A 179 12.08 -11.16 -20.66
N LEU A 180 13.03 -11.53 -19.80
CA LEU A 180 12.79 -11.92 -18.42
C LEU A 180 12.86 -10.73 -17.45
N ARG A 181 13.38 -9.59 -17.88
CA ARG A 181 13.64 -8.45 -16.99
C ARG A 181 12.37 -7.78 -16.49
N ILE A 182 11.30 -7.78 -17.28
CA ILE A 182 10.03 -7.14 -16.91
C ILE A 182 8.88 -8.10 -17.09
N GLN A 183 8.07 -8.23 -16.06
CA GLN A 183 6.85 -9.02 -16.07
C GLN A 183 5.71 -8.20 -15.45
N THR A 184 4.58 -8.12 -16.12
CA THR A 184 3.43 -7.34 -15.68
C THR A 184 2.21 -8.23 -15.48
N ARG A 185 1.55 -8.07 -14.34
CA ARG A 185 0.24 -8.68 -14.06
C ARG A 185 -0.78 -7.59 -13.87
N LYS A 186 -1.82 -7.65 -14.67
CA LYS A 186 -2.94 -6.72 -14.58
C LYS A 186 -4.00 -7.26 -13.63
N ILE A 187 -4.35 -6.46 -12.65
CA ILE A 187 -5.44 -6.72 -11.71
C ILE A 187 -6.56 -5.74 -12.03
N THR A 188 -7.79 -6.23 -12.14
CA THR A 188 -8.96 -5.39 -12.34
C THR A 188 -9.76 -5.27 -11.05
N ARG A 189 -10.44 -4.14 -10.86
CA ARG A 189 -11.35 -3.94 -9.72
C ARG A 189 -12.35 -5.08 -9.59
N GLU A 190 -12.91 -5.54 -10.72
CA GLU A 190 -13.88 -6.62 -10.75
C GLU A 190 -13.30 -7.95 -10.23
N SER A 191 -12.04 -8.26 -10.60
CA SER A 191 -11.38 -9.52 -10.21
C SER A 191 -11.15 -9.68 -8.71
N ILE A 192 -11.16 -8.58 -7.95
CA ILE A 192 -10.94 -8.56 -6.50
C ILE A 192 -12.04 -7.80 -5.73
N ALA A 193 -13.22 -7.64 -6.33
CA ALA A 193 -14.31 -6.86 -5.74
C ALA A 193 -14.72 -7.38 -4.35
N ASP A 194 -14.77 -8.69 -4.16
CA ASP A 194 -15.05 -9.34 -2.89
C ASP A 194 -14.02 -9.00 -1.80
N LYS A 195 -12.73 -8.88 -2.18
CA LYS A 195 -11.65 -8.54 -1.26
C LYS A 195 -11.65 -7.06 -0.90
N ILE A 196 -12.02 -6.20 -1.83
CA ILE A 196 -12.19 -4.76 -1.57
C ILE A 196 -13.32 -4.56 -0.56
N GLU A 197 -14.47 -5.19 -0.76
CA GLU A 197 -15.61 -5.08 0.15
C GLU A 197 -15.31 -5.67 1.52
N TYR A 198 -14.71 -6.87 1.56
CA TYR A 198 -14.23 -7.47 2.79
C TYR A 198 -13.32 -6.52 3.58
N ALA A 199 -12.29 -5.97 2.94
CA ALA A 199 -11.34 -5.09 3.60
C ALA A 199 -12.01 -3.81 4.12
N LYS A 200 -12.92 -3.20 3.34
CA LYS A 200 -13.67 -2.02 3.78
C LYS A 200 -14.48 -2.29 5.06
N ASN A 201 -15.15 -3.43 5.14
CA ASN A 201 -15.95 -3.80 6.31
C ASN A 201 -15.07 -4.03 7.54
N GLU A 202 -14.00 -4.82 7.41
CA GLU A 202 -13.09 -5.11 8.53
C GLU A 202 -12.35 -3.86 9.04
N LEU A 203 -12.09 -2.90 8.16
CA LEU A 203 -11.46 -1.64 8.53
C LEU A 203 -12.35 -0.76 9.42
N VAL A 204 -13.66 -0.83 9.30
CA VAL A 204 -14.58 -0.15 10.21
C VAL A 204 -14.39 -0.67 11.64
N GLU A 205 -14.34 -2.00 11.81
CA GLU A 205 -14.09 -2.63 13.11
C GLU A 205 -12.70 -2.32 13.65
N PHE A 206 -11.67 -2.38 12.77
CA PHE A 206 -10.32 -2.02 13.16
C PHE A 206 -10.23 -0.58 13.67
N ARG A 207 -10.87 0.36 12.98
CA ARG A 207 -10.90 1.77 13.38
C ARG A 207 -11.55 1.96 14.73
N GLN A 208 -12.63 1.25 15.01
CA GLN A 208 -13.30 1.28 16.32
C GLN A 208 -12.36 0.77 17.43
N MET A 209 -11.73 -0.38 17.24
CA MET A 209 -10.76 -0.95 18.18
C MET A 209 -9.62 0.03 18.47
N TRP A 210 -9.10 0.69 17.43
CA TRP A 210 -8.02 1.67 17.55
C TRP A 210 -8.48 2.87 18.41
N LEU A 211 -9.63 3.46 18.12
CA LEU A 211 -10.17 4.60 18.87
C LEU A 211 -10.41 4.25 20.35
N GLU A 212 -11.02 3.09 20.62
CA GLU A 212 -11.26 2.62 21.99
C GLU A 212 -9.94 2.41 22.75
N THR A 213 -8.93 1.83 22.09
CA THR A 213 -7.60 1.62 22.69
C THR A 213 -6.91 2.95 22.99
N ALA A 214 -6.96 3.91 22.06
CA ALA A 214 -6.41 5.24 22.26
C ALA A 214 -7.09 5.98 23.43
N GLN A 215 -8.43 5.93 23.50
CA GLN A 215 -9.20 6.52 24.61
C GLN A 215 -8.87 5.87 25.95
N LYS A 216 -8.76 4.53 25.99
CA LYS A 216 -8.38 3.80 27.19
C LYS A 216 -6.98 4.18 27.67
N PHE A 217 -6.05 4.38 26.74
CA PHE A 217 -4.69 4.84 27.04
C PHE A 217 -4.74 6.26 27.68
N MET A 218 -5.40 7.21 27.02
CA MET A 218 -5.47 8.59 27.48
C MET A 218 -6.13 8.74 28.87
N LYS A 219 -7.16 7.95 29.16
CA LYS A 219 -7.84 7.92 30.48
C LYS A 219 -6.93 7.47 31.65
N LYS A 220 -5.77 6.85 31.40
CA LYS A 220 -4.84 6.49 32.46
C LYS A 220 -3.98 7.66 32.95
N PHE A 221 -3.98 8.75 32.21
CA PHE A 221 -3.14 9.94 32.48
C PHE A 221 -3.97 11.21 32.70
N SER A 222 -5.27 11.12 32.61
CA SER A 222 -6.25 12.15 33.00
C SER A 222 -6.84 11.84 34.38
#